data_b4c18d9edd672d1dc6e3597aadad2da5
#
_entry.id   b4c18d9edd672d1dc6e3597aadad2da5
#
_cell.length_a   1.000
_cell.length_b   1.000
_cell.length_c   1.000
_cell.angle_alpha   90.00
_cell.angle_beta   90.00
_cell.angle_gamma   90.00
#
_symmetry.space_group_name_H-M   'P 1'
#
loop_
_entity.id
_entity.type
_entity.pdbx_description
1 polymer ?
#
loop_
_entity_poly.entity_id
_entity_poly.type
_entity_poly.pdbx_seq_one_letter_code
_entity_poly.pdbx_strand_id
1 'polypeptide(L)'
;MNIAKIMTPKYSTACLLETSTVRQGLEPMRSRGYTAIPVLNKDGRYLGSVTEGDFLRHMMQAGTTELKEHEKYRVGAIFRPDFCPALDIQASETDVIDAVLQQNFVPIVDDRGCLCGIVTRRSVILYLAEKDGWKCAETAVNE
;
A
#
# COMPACT_ATOMS: atom_id res chain seq x y z
N MET A 1 -18.22 5.19 9.47
CA MET A 1 -17.44 4.76 8.27
C MET A 1 -17.41 3.25 8.22
N ASN A 2 -17.73 2.69 7.09
CA ASN A 2 -17.58 1.25 6.88
C ASN A 2 -16.32 1.02 6.04
N ILE A 3 -15.25 0.56 6.66
CA ILE A 3 -13.94 0.37 6.02
C ILE A 3 -14.06 -0.58 4.81
N ALA A 4 -14.83 -1.66 4.94
CA ALA A 4 -14.99 -2.63 3.85
C ALA A 4 -15.58 -2.01 2.58
N LYS A 5 -16.39 -0.95 2.70
CA LYS A 5 -17.00 -0.28 1.55
C LYS A 5 -16.06 0.68 0.84
N ILE A 6 -15.12 1.30 1.57
CA ILE A 6 -14.21 2.29 0.99
C ILE A 6 -12.83 1.68 0.68
N MET A 7 -12.60 0.46 1.12
CA MET A 7 -11.35 -0.27 0.93
C MET A 7 -11.22 -0.77 -0.51
N THR A 8 -10.03 -0.63 -1.08
CA THR A 8 -9.64 -1.37 -2.27
C THR A 8 -9.26 -2.77 -1.82
N PRO A 9 -9.98 -3.82 -2.26
CA PRO A 9 -9.71 -5.18 -1.75
C PRO A 9 -8.35 -5.69 -2.23
N LYS A 10 -7.82 -6.67 -1.51
CA LYS A 10 -6.50 -7.24 -1.77
C LYS A 10 -6.32 -7.68 -3.23
N TYR A 11 -7.32 -8.32 -3.83
CA TYR A 11 -7.23 -8.82 -5.20
C TYR A 11 -7.09 -7.70 -6.26
N SER A 12 -7.43 -6.46 -5.90
CA SER A 12 -7.26 -5.27 -6.74
C SER A 12 -6.06 -4.42 -6.33
N THR A 13 -5.27 -4.89 -5.38
CA THR A 13 -4.12 -4.17 -4.82
C THR A 13 -2.84 -4.86 -5.23
N ALA A 14 -1.85 -4.10 -5.71
CA ALA A 14 -0.52 -4.65 -5.95
C ALA A 14 0.13 -5.00 -4.62
N CYS A 15 0.65 -6.22 -4.50
CA CYS A 15 1.37 -6.70 -3.34
C CYS A 15 2.63 -7.43 -3.77
N LEU A 16 3.64 -7.42 -2.91
CA LEU A 16 4.86 -8.19 -3.11
C LEU A 16 5.01 -9.17 -1.96
N LEU A 17 5.64 -10.31 -2.23
CA LEU A 17 6.08 -11.22 -1.18
C LEU A 17 7.45 -10.78 -0.68
N GLU A 18 7.75 -11.03 0.59
CA GLU A 18 9.09 -10.77 1.13
C GLU A 18 10.18 -11.54 0.37
N THR A 19 9.80 -12.67 -0.22
CA THR A 19 10.68 -13.51 -1.04
C THR A 19 10.79 -13.06 -2.50
N SER A 20 9.98 -12.09 -2.92
CA SER A 20 10.09 -11.50 -4.26
C SER A 20 11.46 -10.85 -4.43
N THR A 21 12.02 -10.94 -5.65
CA THR A 21 13.27 -10.26 -5.95
C THR A 21 13.05 -8.74 -6.01
N VAL A 22 14.10 -7.98 -5.77
CA VAL A 22 14.06 -6.52 -5.93
C VAL A 22 13.69 -6.18 -7.37
N ARG A 23 14.17 -6.93 -8.35
CA ARG A 23 13.78 -6.75 -9.76
C ARG A 23 12.28 -6.88 -9.97
N GLN A 24 11.65 -7.91 -9.38
CA GLN A 24 10.20 -8.11 -9.46
C GLN A 24 9.43 -6.97 -8.81
N GLY A 25 9.95 -6.41 -7.71
CA GLY A 25 9.34 -5.28 -7.03
C GLY A 25 9.43 -3.97 -7.81
N LEU A 26 10.48 -3.78 -8.59
CA LEU A 26 10.65 -2.59 -9.41
C LEU A 26 9.66 -2.52 -10.57
N GLU A 27 9.19 -3.66 -11.07
CA GLU A 27 8.32 -3.71 -12.24
C GLU A 27 7.00 -2.96 -12.06
N PRO A 28 6.19 -3.19 -11.01
CA PRO A 28 4.96 -2.42 -10.81
C PRO A 28 5.20 -0.93 -10.56
N MET A 29 6.33 -0.55 -9.97
CA MET A 29 6.68 0.86 -9.82
C MET A 29 6.99 1.53 -11.15
N ARG A 30 7.70 0.81 -12.03
CA ARG A 30 8.03 1.29 -13.37
C ARG A 30 6.81 1.37 -14.28
N SER A 31 6.04 0.28 -14.34
CA SER A 31 4.95 0.15 -15.33
C SER A 31 3.66 0.85 -14.90
N ARG A 32 3.39 0.95 -13.59
CA ARG A 32 2.14 1.49 -13.05
C ARG A 32 2.29 2.73 -12.20
N GLY A 33 3.52 3.17 -11.95
CA GLY A 33 3.80 4.38 -11.19
C GLY A 33 3.46 4.30 -9.71
N TYR A 34 3.42 3.11 -9.12
CA TYR A 34 3.22 2.97 -7.68
C TYR A 34 4.40 3.54 -6.91
N THR A 35 4.13 4.29 -5.85
CA THR A 35 5.15 4.89 -4.98
C THR A 35 5.46 4.05 -3.76
N ALA A 36 4.54 3.17 -3.38
CA ALA A 36 4.69 2.23 -2.27
C ALA A 36 3.81 1.01 -2.52
N ILE A 37 4.27 -0.16 -2.08
CA ILE A 37 3.58 -1.43 -2.30
C ILE A 37 3.64 -2.26 -1.01
N PRO A 38 2.50 -2.82 -0.54
CA PRO A 38 2.50 -3.72 0.61
C PRO A 38 3.34 -4.97 0.38
N VAL A 39 4.05 -5.40 1.43
CA VAL A 39 4.86 -6.60 1.45
C VAL A 39 4.23 -7.62 2.39
N LEU A 40 4.03 -8.83 1.89
CA LEU A 40 3.37 -9.91 2.62
C LEU A 40 4.33 -11.10 2.80
N ASN A 41 4.04 -11.93 3.80
CA ASN A 41 4.65 -13.26 3.88
C ASN A 41 3.82 -14.27 3.09
N LYS A 42 4.27 -15.53 3.08
CA LYS A 42 3.62 -16.63 2.36
C LYS A 42 2.18 -16.92 2.84
N ASP A 43 1.86 -16.56 4.09
CA ASP A 43 0.53 -16.78 4.68
C ASP A 43 -0.41 -15.58 4.46
N GLY A 44 0.05 -14.56 3.74
CA GLY A 44 -0.74 -13.36 3.45
C GLY A 44 -0.70 -12.31 4.54
N ARG A 45 0.15 -12.47 5.56
CA ARG A 45 0.28 -11.48 6.62
C ARG A 45 1.01 -10.25 6.11
N TYR A 46 0.51 -9.09 6.51
CA TYR A 46 1.13 -7.82 6.19
C TYR A 46 2.39 -7.61 7.05
N LEU A 47 3.52 -7.39 6.41
CA LEU A 47 4.80 -7.20 7.07
C LEU A 47 5.22 -5.72 7.12
N GLY A 48 4.83 -4.95 6.13
CA GLY A 48 5.20 -3.56 5.94
C GLY A 48 5.02 -3.18 4.49
N SER A 49 5.54 -2.01 4.10
CA SER A 49 5.46 -1.55 2.71
C SER A 49 6.83 -1.13 2.22
N VAL A 50 7.13 -1.45 0.96
CA VAL A 50 8.34 -1.00 0.29
C VAL A 50 8.03 0.23 -0.53
N THR A 51 8.90 1.24 -0.49
CA THR A 51 8.74 2.52 -1.18
C THR A 51 9.77 2.69 -2.29
N GLU A 52 9.52 3.64 -3.20
CA GLU A 52 10.52 4.06 -4.18
C GLU A 52 11.85 4.44 -3.51
N GLY A 53 11.79 5.13 -2.37
CA GLY A 53 12.96 5.51 -1.60
C GLY A 53 13.77 4.31 -1.09
N ASP A 54 13.08 3.22 -0.73
CA ASP A 54 13.75 1.98 -0.31
C ASP A 54 14.53 1.36 -1.48
N PHE A 55 13.93 1.32 -2.67
CA PHE A 55 14.60 0.83 -3.87
C PHE A 55 15.77 1.73 -4.27
N LEU A 56 15.60 3.04 -4.23
CA LEU A 56 16.66 3.99 -4.54
C LEU A 56 17.85 3.81 -3.60
N ARG A 57 17.60 3.73 -2.30
CA ARG A 57 18.64 3.52 -1.29
C ARG A 57 19.38 2.20 -1.53
N HIS A 58 18.62 1.14 -1.85
CA HIS A 58 19.20 -0.16 -2.17
C HIS A 58 20.12 -0.09 -3.39
N MET A 59 19.68 0.55 -4.46
CA MET A 59 20.49 0.72 -5.68
C MET A 59 21.77 1.50 -5.43
N MET A 60 21.69 2.55 -4.62
CA MET A 60 22.86 3.33 -4.24
C MET A 60 23.86 2.51 -3.43
N GLN A 61 23.39 1.67 -2.53
CA GLN A 61 24.23 0.77 -1.73
C GLN A 61 24.83 -0.35 -2.58
N ALA A 62 24.08 -0.89 -3.52
CA ALA A 62 24.54 -1.93 -4.43
C ALA A 62 25.49 -1.39 -5.52
N GLY A 63 25.44 -0.08 -5.77
CA GLY A 63 26.28 0.59 -6.75
C GLY A 63 25.90 0.33 -8.20
N THR A 64 24.70 -0.15 -8.47
CA THR A 64 24.24 -0.44 -9.83
C THR A 64 22.72 -0.33 -9.95
N THR A 65 22.26 0.06 -11.13
CA THR A 65 20.85 0.09 -11.51
C THR A 65 20.48 -1.04 -12.47
N GLU A 66 21.43 -1.96 -12.76
CA GLU A 66 21.15 -3.08 -13.67
C GLU A 66 20.12 -4.03 -13.06
N LEU A 67 19.01 -4.25 -13.77
CA LEU A 67 17.91 -5.09 -13.30
C LEU A 67 18.35 -6.53 -12.98
N LYS A 68 19.23 -7.08 -13.81
CA LYS A 68 19.74 -8.43 -13.61
C LYS A 68 20.48 -8.59 -12.28
N GLU A 69 21.22 -7.59 -11.86
CA GLU A 69 21.92 -7.60 -10.57
C GLU A 69 20.93 -7.62 -9.39
N HIS A 70 19.76 -7.01 -9.56
CA HIS A 70 18.72 -6.94 -8.53
C HIS A 70 17.86 -8.21 -8.44
N GLU A 71 18.13 -9.23 -9.21
CA GLU A 71 17.59 -10.58 -9.02
C GLU A 71 18.22 -11.29 -7.82
N LYS A 72 19.39 -10.83 -7.36
CA LYS A 72 20.13 -11.41 -6.23
C LYS A 72 19.58 -10.98 -4.87
N TYR A 73 18.78 -9.95 -4.82
CA TYR A 73 18.29 -9.36 -3.59
C TYR A 73 16.78 -9.59 -3.45
N ARG A 74 16.32 -9.74 -2.20
CA ARG A 74 14.91 -9.95 -1.89
C ARG A 74 14.31 -8.67 -1.31
N VAL A 75 13.03 -8.45 -1.62
CA VAL A 75 12.26 -7.31 -1.10
C VAL A 75 12.28 -7.30 0.43
N GLY A 76 12.22 -8.48 1.05
CA GLY A 76 12.27 -8.63 2.50
C GLY A 76 13.51 -8.05 3.18
N ALA A 77 14.60 -7.84 2.42
CA ALA A 77 15.83 -7.28 2.96
C ALA A 77 15.90 -5.75 2.86
N ILE A 78 14.99 -5.11 2.13
CA ILE A 78 15.10 -3.66 1.84
C ILE A 78 13.94 -2.82 2.36
N PHE A 79 12.78 -3.42 2.69
CA PHE A 79 11.66 -2.64 3.22
C PHE A 79 11.85 -2.34 4.72
N ARG A 80 11.16 -1.29 5.19
CA ARG A 80 11.18 -0.89 6.61
C ARG A 80 9.91 -1.40 7.30
N PRO A 81 10.03 -2.35 8.28
CA PRO A 81 8.85 -2.96 8.90
C PRO A 81 7.93 -1.97 9.62
N ASP A 82 8.50 -0.89 10.19
CA ASP A 82 7.74 0.10 10.96
C ASP A 82 7.13 1.20 10.10
N PHE A 83 7.37 1.15 8.79
CA PHE A 83 6.83 2.11 7.85
C PHE A 83 5.45 1.68 7.37
N CYS A 84 4.50 2.60 7.39
CA CYS A 84 3.13 2.38 6.92
C CYS A 84 2.38 1.30 7.74
N PRO A 85 2.17 1.52 9.05
CA PRO A 85 1.47 0.54 9.89
C PRO A 85 0.03 0.32 9.43
N ALA A 86 -0.45 -0.91 9.63
CA ALA A 86 -1.80 -1.33 9.28
C ALA A 86 -2.81 -0.99 10.38
N LEU A 87 -4.08 -0.94 10.00
CA LEU A 87 -5.22 -0.90 10.93
C LEU A 87 -6.04 -2.17 10.79
N ASP A 88 -6.70 -2.56 11.87
CA ASP A 88 -7.68 -3.62 11.87
C ASP A 88 -8.92 -3.21 11.08
N ILE A 89 -9.59 -4.17 10.43
CA ILE A 89 -10.78 -3.90 9.63
C ILE A 89 -11.94 -3.30 10.46
N GLN A 90 -11.90 -3.46 11.77
CA GLN A 90 -12.88 -2.87 12.69
C GLN A 90 -12.42 -1.55 13.30
N ALA A 91 -11.33 -0.96 12.82
CA ALA A 91 -10.84 0.32 13.32
C ALA A 91 -11.91 1.43 13.17
N SER A 92 -11.86 2.41 14.06
CA SER A 92 -12.79 3.53 14.05
C SER A 92 -12.49 4.52 12.92
N GLU A 93 -13.48 5.34 12.57
CA GLU A 93 -13.30 6.44 11.62
C GLU A 93 -12.16 7.37 12.03
N THR A 94 -12.07 7.68 13.33
CA THR A 94 -10.99 8.52 13.86
C THR A 94 -9.62 7.90 13.61
N ASP A 95 -9.48 6.58 13.84
CA ASP A 95 -8.21 5.87 13.59
C ASP A 95 -7.81 5.94 12.12
N VAL A 96 -8.78 5.78 11.21
CA VAL A 96 -8.52 5.85 9.77
C VAL A 96 -8.10 7.27 9.35
N ILE A 97 -8.78 8.29 9.86
CA ILE A 97 -8.44 9.69 9.56
C ILE A 97 -7.03 10.01 10.05
N ASP A 98 -6.72 9.65 11.29
CA ASP A 98 -5.39 9.87 11.86
C ASP A 98 -4.30 9.17 11.04
N ALA A 99 -4.57 7.95 10.58
CA ALA A 99 -3.62 7.20 9.76
C ALA A 99 -3.37 7.86 8.41
N VAL A 100 -4.41 8.32 7.70
CA VAL A 100 -4.23 8.95 6.37
C VAL A 100 -3.63 10.35 6.45
N LEU A 101 -3.61 10.97 7.62
CA LEU A 101 -2.85 12.21 7.83
C LEU A 101 -1.33 11.93 7.82
N GLN A 102 -0.91 10.73 8.18
CA GLN A 102 0.50 10.36 8.29
C GLN A 102 1.01 9.58 7.08
N GLN A 103 0.13 8.86 6.38
CA GLN A 103 0.50 7.96 5.29
C GLN A 103 -0.51 8.03 4.14
N ASN A 104 -0.05 7.81 2.91
CA ASN A 104 -0.88 7.94 1.70
C ASN A 104 -1.95 6.86 1.57
N PHE A 105 -1.70 5.70 2.13
CA PHE A 105 -2.67 4.62 2.21
C PHE A 105 -2.49 3.87 3.53
N VAL A 106 -3.54 3.19 3.94
CA VAL A 106 -3.55 2.41 5.18
C VAL A 106 -3.85 0.97 4.81
N PRO A 107 -2.90 0.05 5.05
CA PRO A 107 -3.19 -1.37 4.92
C PRO A 107 -4.22 -1.79 5.96
N ILE A 108 -5.19 -2.60 5.54
CA ILE A 108 -6.25 -3.11 6.41
C ILE A 108 -6.03 -4.60 6.59
N VAL A 109 -5.99 -5.04 7.82
CA VAL A 109 -5.73 -6.43 8.18
C VAL A 109 -6.87 -7.03 8.99
N ASP A 110 -6.98 -8.36 8.95
CA ASP A 110 -7.91 -9.12 9.80
C ASP A 110 -7.27 -9.44 11.17
N ASP A 111 -7.96 -10.24 11.97
CA ASP A 111 -7.51 -10.64 13.31
C ASP A 111 -6.24 -11.50 13.31
N ARG A 112 -5.87 -12.07 12.17
CA ARG A 112 -4.62 -12.83 11.99
C ARG A 112 -3.48 -11.98 11.46
N GLY A 113 -3.73 -10.70 11.17
CA GLY A 113 -2.76 -9.80 10.54
C GLY A 113 -2.63 -9.98 9.04
N CYS A 114 -3.55 -10.73 8.42
CA CYS A 114 -3.56 -10.93 6.97
C CYS A 114 -4.15 -9.71 6.26
N LEU A 115 -3.55 -9.32 5.14
CA LEU A 115 -4.00 -8.17 4.39
C LEU A 115 -5.38 -8.43 3.76
N CYS A 116 -6.34 -7.56 4.06
CA CYS A 116 -7.67 -7.55 3.44
C CYS A 116 -7.73 -6.61 2.24
N GLY A 117 -7.00 -5.51 2.31
CA GLY A 117 -6.97 -4.48 1.29
C GLY A 117 -6.29 -3.23 1.79
N ILE A 118 -6.46 -2.13 1.08
CA ILE A 118 -5.93 -0.82 1.47
C ILE A 118 -7.02 0.24 1.43
N VAL A 119 -6.94 1.20 2.33
CA VAL A 119 -7.75 2.42 2.30
C VAL A 119 -6.81 3.55 1.88
N THR A 120 -7.10 4.20 0.76
CA THR A 120 -6.29 5.30 0.28
C THR A 120 -6.72 6.62 0.90
N ARG A 121 -5.79 7.57 0.99
CA ARG A 121 -6.10 8.94 1.40
C ARG A 121 -7.22 9.52 0.54
N ARG A 122 -7.17 9.26 -0.77
CA ARG A 122 -8.20 9.69 -1.71
C ARG A 122 -9.59 9.17 -1.33
N SER A 123 -9.70 7.87 -1.00
CA SER A 123 -10.98 7.26 -0.60
C SER A 123 -11.56 7.91 0.64
N VAL A 124 -10.71 8.25 1.61
CA VAL A 124 -11.15 8.90 2.85
C VAL A 124 -11.62 10.33 2.58
N ILE A 125 -10.88 11.07 1.77
CA ILE A 125 -11.27 12.44 1.39
C ILE A 125 -12.62 12.42 0.66
N LEU A 126 -12.81 11.50 -0.28
CA LEU A 126 -14.09 11.34 -1.00
C LEU A 126 -15.23 11.01 -0.03
N TYR A 127 -15.01 10.07 0.87
CA TYR A 127 -16.01 9.71 1.88
C TYR A 127 -16.44 10.91 2.73
N LEU A 128 -15.48 11.67 3.25
CA LEU A 128 -15.76 12.82 4.09
C LEU A 128 -16.44 13.95 3.30
N ALA A 129 -16.00 14.18 2.08
CA ALA A 129 -16.58 15.20 1.21
C ALA A 129 -18.03 14.85 0.84
N GLU A 130 -18.32 13.62 0.47
CA GLU A 130 -19.67 13.14 0.14
C GLU A 130 -20.60 13.19 1.36
N LYS A 131 -20.08 12.88 2.54
CA LYS A 131 -20.82 12.98 3.80
C LYS A 131 -21.28 14.42 4.05
N ASP A 132 -20.50 15.39 3.56
CA ASP A 132 -20.79 16.84 3.67
C ASP A 132 -21.56 17.39 2.44
N GLY A 133 -22.06 16.51 1.58
CA GLY A 133 -22.89 16.89 0.44
C GLY A 133 -22.16 17.18 -0.86
N TRP A 134 -20.83 17.07 -0.88
CA TRP A 134 -20.06 17.24 -2.11
C TRP A 134 -20.24 16.03 -3.05
N LYS A 135 -20.33 16.30 -4.35
CA LYS A 135 -20.41 15.24 -5.37
C LYS A 135 -19.21 15.32 -6.31
N CYS A 136 -18.62 14.16 -6.58
CA CYS A 136 -17.55 14.07 -7.56
C CYS A 136 -18.08 14.40 -8.96
N ALA A 137 -17.31 15.15 -9.77
CA ALA A 137 -17.70 15.50 -11.14
C ALA A 137 -17.94 14.27 -12.02
N GLU A 138 -17.17 13.20 -11.82
CA GLU A 138 -17.36 11.94 -12.54
C GLU A 138 -18.68 11.25 -12.21
N THR A 139 -19.14 11.37 -10.96
CA THR A 139 -20.43 10.80 -10.54
C THR A 139 -21.60 11.67 -11.00
N ALA A 140 -21.41 12.98 -11.11
CA ALA A 140 -22.44 13.92 -11.55
C ALA A 140 -22.78 13.77 -13.03
N VAL A 141 -21.87 13.25 -13.85
CA VAL A 141 -22.08 13.02 -15.30
C VAL A 141 -22.95 11.79 -15.57
N ASN A 142 -23.02 10.85 -14.62
CA ASN A 142 -23.78 9.60 -14.75
C ASN A 142 -25.15 9.62 -14.05
N GLU A 143 -25.51 10.73 -13.47
CA GLU A 143 -26.84 11.00 -12.92
C GLU A 143 -27.69 11.80 -13.93
#